data_b545740a5723efe9e3e7cef8b9addc69
#
_entry.id   b545740a5723efe9e3e7cef8b9addc69
#
_cell.length_a   1.000
_cell.length_b   1.000
_cell.length_c   1.000
_cell.angle_alpha   90.00
_cell.angle_beta   90.00
_cell.angle_gamma   90.00
#
_symmetry.space_group_name_H-M   'P 1'
#
loop_
_entity.id
_entity.type
_entity.pdbx_description
1 polymer ?
#
loop_
_entity_poly.entity_id
_entity_poly.type
_entity_poly.pdbx_seq_one_letter_code
_entity_poly.pdbx_strand_id
1 'polypeptide(L)'
;MRAIIYGRDVVNGLPVEREVSTAKIDEALSEHFNSIINNIKYILERTPPELAADIYRNGLFLTGGGSLVTDFAKCVAKGTGLKVNLAEKAGETVILGISEIIKNKKFRKVTYSIERTDK
;
A
#
# COMPACT_ATOMS: atom_id res chain seq x y z
N MET A 1 -4.31 23.30 -2.43
CA MET A 1 -3.22 23.31 -3.43
C MET A 1 -3.83 23.02 -4.79
N ARG A 2 -3.32 23.63 -5.87
CA ARG A 2 -3.82 23.46 -7.23
C ARG A 2 -2.65 23.19 -8.13
N ALA A 3 -2.82 22.30 -9.09
CA ALA A 3 -1.80 21.97 -10.10
C ALA A 3 -2.37 22.22 -11.49
N ILE A 4 -1.55 22.78 -12.36
CA ILE A 4 -1.87 22.93 -13.78
C ILE A 4 -1.43 21.65 -14.48
N ILE A 5 -2.35 21.04 -15.22
CA ILE A 5 -2.09 19.89 -16.06
C ILE A 5 -2.33 20.24 -17.52
N TYR A 6 -1.54 19.65 -18.39
CA TYR A 6 -1.65 19.81 -19.83
C TYR A 6 -2.15 18.52 -20.45
N GLY A 7 -3.07 18.64 -21.37
CA GLY A 7 -3.68 17.51 -22.04
C GLY A 7 -4.12 17.84 -23.44
N ARG A 8 -4.91 16.96 -24.02
CA ARG A 8 -5.52 17.12 -25.34
C ARG A 8 -7.03 17.07 -25.20
N ASP A 9 -7.70 18.03 -25.80
CA ASP A 9 -9.16 18.01 -25.91
C ASP A 9 -9.57 16.86 -26.84
N VAL A 10 -10.47 16.00 -26.36
CA VAL A 10 -10.88 14.79 -27.10
C VAL A 10 -11.83 15.11 -28.27
N VAL A 11 -12.45 16.29 -28.28
CA VAL A 11 -13.39 16.69 -29.31
C VAL A 11 -12.67 17.33 -30.51
N ASN A 12 -11.81 18.30 -30.24
CA ASN A 12 -11.13 19.07 -31.28
C ASN A 12 -9.66 18.74 -31.47
N GLY A 13 -9.09 17.88 -30.58
CA GLY A 13 -7.71 17.43 -30.67
C GLY A 13 -6.65 18.48 -30.31
N LEU A 14 -7.06 19.67 -29.85
CA LEU A 14 -6.16 20.77 -29.51
C LEU A 14 -5.55 20.62 -28.13
N PRO A 15 -4.32 21.12 -27.89
CA PRO A 15 -3.76 21.22 -26.56
C PRO A 15 -4.65 22.03 -25.63
N VAL A 16 -4.86 21.57 -24.42
CA VAL A 16 -5.67 22.23 -23.40
C VAL A 16 -4.95 22.22 -22.05
N GLU A 17 -5.04 23.31 -21.35
CA GLU A 17 -4.60 23.47 -19.98
C GLU A 17 -5.79 23.37 -19.02
N ARG A 18 -5.64 22.65 -17.94
CA ARG A 18 -6.67 22.51 -16.89
C ARG A 18 -6.04 22.65 -15.51
N GLU A 19 -6.75 23.32 -14.65
CA GLU A 19 -6.40 23.41 -13.23
C GLU A 19 -7.11 22.28 -12.46
N VAL A 20 -6.33 21.49 -11.72
CA VAL A 20 -6.84 20.42 -10.86
C VAL A 20 -6.53 20.77 -9.42
N SER A 21 -7.56 20.77 -8.57
CA SER A 21 -7.39 20.96 -7.13
C SER A 21 -7.10 19.63 -6.42
N THR A 22 -6.35 19.69 -5.33
CA THR A 22 -6.14 18.52 -4.46
C THR A 22 -7.45 17.93 -3.96
N ALA A 23 -8.46 18.77 -3.70
CA ALA A 23 -9.78 18.31 -3.27
C ALA A 23 -10.45 17.34 -4.28
N LYS A 24 -10.28 17.57 -5.59
CA LYS A 24 -10.78 16.61 -6.60
C LYS A 24 -10.02 15.29 -6.61
N ILE A 25 -8.73 15.34 -6.33
CA ILE A 25 -7.90 14.14 -6.22
C ILE A 25 -8.30 13.36 -4.96
N ASP A 26 -8.48 14.04 -3.83
CA ASP A 26 -8.91 13.45 -2.57
C ASP A 26 -10.29 12.80 -2.70
N GLU A 27 -11.22 13.46 -3.38
CA GLU A 27 -12.55 12.92 -3.69
C GLU A 27 -12.46 11.63 -4.53
N ALA A 28 -11.67 11.66 -5.60
CA ALA A 28 -11.48 10.51 -6.48
C ALA A 28 -10.80 9.31 -5.78
N LEU A 29 -9.87 9.56 -4.85
CA LEU A 29 -9.16 8.53 -4.11
C LEU A 29 -9.94 7.99 -2.91
N SER A 30 -10.86 8.78 -2.35
CA SER A 30 -11.56 8.45 -1.10
C SER A 30 -12.34 7.14 -1.19
N GLU A 31 -12.99 6.86 -2.31
CA GLU A 31 -13.74 5.62 -2.53
C GLU A 31 -12.80 4.40 -2.50
N HIS A 32 -11.66 4.50 -3.18
CA HIS A 32 -10.65 3.43 -3.20
C HIS A 32 -10.03 3.21 -1.83
N PHE A 33 -9.73 4.28 -1.10
CA PHE A 33 -9.21 4.18 0.26
C PHE A 33 -10.21 3.54 1.21
N ASN A 34 -11.48 3.94 1.13
CA ASN A 34 -12.55 3.34 1.93
C ASN A 34 -12.73 1.85 1.63
N SER A 35 -12.65 1.45 0.37
CA SER A 35 -12.68 0.04 -0.02
C SER A 35 -11.56 -0.77 0.61
N ILE A 36 -10.32 -0.25 0.59
CA ILE A 36 -9.17 -0.89 1.23
C ILE A 36 -9.38 -0.98 2.75
N ILE A 37 -9.81 0.09 3.40
CA ILE A 37 -10.06 0.13 4.85
C ILE A 37 -11.12 -0.89 5.24
N ASN A 38 -12.20 -1.00 4.47
CA ASN A 38 -13.26 -1.97 4.73
C ASN A 38 -12.75 -3.42 4.59
N ASN A 39 -11.90 -3.68 3.60
CA ASN A 39 -11.26 -4.99 3.45
C ASN A 39 -10.31 -5.31 4.63
N ILE A 40 -9.56 -4.33 5.12
CA ILE A 40 -8.73 -4.51 6.33
C ILE A 40 -9.61 -4.87 7.53
N LYS A 41 -10.71 -4.13 7.77
CA LYS A 41 -11.65 -4.43 8.85
C LYS A 41 -12.23 -5.84 8.74
N TYR A 42 -12.66 -6.22 7.55
CA TYR A 42 -13.19 -7.54 7.30
C TYR A 42 -12.20 -8.67 7.62
N ILE A 43 -10.91 -8.47 7.32
CA ILE A 43 -9.84 -9.41 7.67
C ILE A 43 -9.64 -9.44 9.19
N LEU A 44 -9.62 -8.28 9.85
CA LEU A 44 -9.44 -8.18 11.29
C LEU A 44 -10.56 -8.85 12.07
N GLU A 45 -11.81 -8.73 11.62
CA GLU A 45 -12.98 -9.39 12.23
C GLU A 45 -12.89 -10.92 12.22
N ARG A 46 -12.13 -11.48 11.26
CA ARG A 46 -11.93 -12.93 11.10
C ARG A 46 -10.59 -13.41 11.68
N THR A 47 -9.80 -12.48 12.18
CA THR A 47 -8.49 -12.79 12.76
C THR A 47 -8.68 -13.41 14.16
N PRO A 48 -7.99 -14.53 14.48
CA PRO A 48 -8.04 -15.11 15.81
C PRO A 48 -7.68 -14.08 16.89
N PRO A 49 -8.31 -14.14 18.08
CA PRO A 49 -8.13 -13.15 19.15
C PRO A 49 -6.68 -12.90 19.55
N GLU A 50 -5.85 -13.94 19.59
CA GLU A 50 -4.43 -13.85 19.95
C GLU A 50 -3.66 -12.99 18.94
N LEU A 51 -3.90 -13.21 17.64
CA LEU A 51 -3.28 -12.42 16.58
C LEU A 51 -3.84 -11.01 16.52
N ALA A 52 -5.13 -10.83 16.76
CA ALA A 52 -5.75 -9.51 16.83
C ALA A 52 -5.14 -8.67 17.98
N ALA A 53 -4.84 -9.29 19.13
CA ALA A 53 -4.16 -8.61 20.24
C ALA A 53 -2.74 -8.17 19.84
N ASP A 54 -2.00 -8.99 19.09
CA ASP A 54 -0.67 -8.63 18.60
C ASP A 54 -0.71 -7.51 17.57
N ILE A 55 -1.69 -7.53 16.68
CA ILE A 55 -1.92 -6.45 15.71
C ILE A 55 -2.27 -5.14 16.45
N TYR A 56 -3.07 -5.20 17.50
CA TYR A 56 -3.41 -4.01 18.30
C TYR A 56 -2.17 -3.40 18.97
N ARG A 57 -1.26 -4.22 19.48
CA ARG A 57 -0.02 -3.76 20.13
C ARG A 57 1.00 -3.23 19.15
N ASN A 58 1.22 -3.93 18.05
CA ASN A 58 2.30 -3.65 17.09
C ASN A 58 1.85 -2.70 15.98
N GLY A 59 0.56 -2.65 15.68
CA GLY A 59 -0.01 -1.91 14.57
C GLY A 59 0.06 -2.64 13.24
N LEU A 60 -0.43 -1.97 12.21
CA LEU A 60 -0.36 -2.42 10.82
C LEU A 60 0.93 -1.90 10.19
N PHE A 61 1.54 -2.70 9.32
CA PHE A 61 2.70 -2.30 8.53
C PHE A 61 2.28 -2.12 7.08
N LEU A 62 2.49 -0.92 6.56
CA LEU A 62 2.24 -0.60 5.15
C LEU A 62 3.54 -0.65 4.36
N THR A 63 3.46 -1.30 3.20
CA THR A 63 4.57 -1.44 2.26
C THR A 63 4.06 -1.37 0.82
N GLY A 64 4.97 -1.31 -0.15
CA GLY A 64 4.64 -1.14 -1.55
C GLY A 64 4.47 0.33 -1.95
N GLY A 65 4.59 0.62 -3.25
CA GLY A 65 4.53 1.99 -3.78
C GLY A 65 3.22 2.71 -3.49
N GLY A 66 2.09 1.99 -3.46
CA GLY A 66 0.78 2.56 -3.15
C GLY A 66 0.66 3.12 -1.73
N SER A 67 1.44 2.61 -0.79
CA SER A 67 1.46 3.12 0.59
C SER A 67 2.09 4.51 0.72
N LEU A 68 2.81 4.97 -0.32
CA LEU A 68 3.45 6.28 -0.38
C LEU A 68 2.50 7.40 -0.81
N VAL A 69 1.26 7.06 -1.19
CA VAL A 69 0.26 8.08 -1.51
C VAL A 69 0.02 8.94 -0.26
N THR A 70 0.08 10.25 -0.46
CA THR A 70 -0.07 11.22 0.63
C THR A 70 -1.34 10.95 1.43
N ASP A 71 -1.22 11.00 2.75
CA ASP A 71 -2.30 10.78 3.73
C ASP A 71 -2.95 9.39 3.74
N PHE A 72 -2.57 8.45 2.87
CA PHE A 72 -3.12 7.10 2.86
C PHE A 72 -2.93 6.39 4.21
N ALA A 73 -1.73 6.44 4.78
CA ALA A 73 -1.44 5.86 6.10
C ALA A 73 -2.31 6.46 7.21
N LYS A 74 -2.56 7.77 7.16
CA LYS A 74 -3.46 8.46 8.11
C LYS A 74 -4.91 8.02 7.93
N CYS A 75 -5.36 7.85 6.69
CA CYS A 75 -6.71 7.35 6.40
C CYS A 75 -6.91 5.94 6.94
N VAL A 76 -5.93 5.04 6.75
CA VAL A 76 -5.96 3.68 7.29
C VAL A 76 -5.98 3.71 8.82
N ALA A 77 -5.12 4.50 9.46
CA ALA A 77 -5.08 4.62 10.92
C ALA A 77 -6.43 5.13 11.48
N LYS A 78 -6.98 6.17 10.88
CA LYS A 78 -8.28 6.73 11.27
C LYS A 78 -9.42 5.73 11.05
N GLY A 79 -9.41 5.04 9.91
CA GLY A 79 -10.48 4.13 9.54
C GLY A 79 -10.48 2.83 10.35
N THR A 80 -9.32 2.33 10.76
CA THR A 80 -9.18 1.08 11.53
C THR A 80 -9.07 1.30 13.04
N GLY A 81 -8.70 2.50 13.48
CA GLY A 81 -8.38 2.77 14.89
C GLY A 81 -7.05 2.18 15.36
N LEU A 82 -6.23 1.67 14.44
CA LEU A 82 -4.96 1.02 14.73
C LEU A 82 -3.77 1.93 14.44
N LYS A 83 -2.66 1.68 15.13
CA LYS A 83 -1.37 2.27 14.76
C LYS A 83 -0.98 1.77 13.37
N VAL A 84 -0.48 2.67 12.54
CA VAL A 84 0.02 2.35 11.20
C VAL A 84 1.49 2.73 11.11
N ASN A 85 2.31 1.76 10.70
CA ASN A 85 3.74 1.91 10.49
C ASN A 85 4.00 1.85 8.98
N LEU A 86 4.61 2.90 8.43
CA LEU A 86 5.03 2.91 7.03
C LEU A 86 6.48 2.43 6.95
N ALA A 87 6.76 1.47 6.06
CA ALA A 87 8.12 1.00 5.84
C ALA A 87 8.99 2.13 5.25
N GLU A 88 10.21 2.30 5.76
CA GLU A 88 11.14 3.36 5.32
C GLU A 88 11.39 3.34 3.81
N LYS A 89 11.50 2.13 3.24
CA LYS A 89 11.67 1.91 1.80
C LYS A 89 10.51 1.09 1.25
N ALA A 90 9.31 1.63 1.39
CA ALA A 90 8.08 0.90 1.10
C ALA A 90 8.05 0.28 -0.32
N GLY A 91 8.55 0.98 -1.33
CA GLY A 91 8.62 0.46 -2.71
C GLY A 91 9.65 -0.66 -2.91
N GLU A 92 10.62 -0.79 -2.01
CA GLU A 92 11.75 -1.73 -2.13
C GLU A 92 11.68 -2.88 -1.11
N THR A 93 10.67 -2.94 -0.27
CA THR A 93 10.60 -3.87 0.88
C THR A 93 10.78 -5.33 0.47
N VAL A 94 10.17 -5.75 -0.65
CA VAL A 94 10.27 -7.12 -1.15
C VAL A 94 11.70 -7.47 -1.55
N ILE A 95 12.35 -6.61 -2.33
CA ILE A 95 13.73 -6.88 -2.79
C ILE A 95 14.73 -6.84 -1.64
N LEU A 96 14.51 -5.96 -0.67
CA LEU A 96 15.34 -5.90 0.54
C LEU A 96 15.17 -7.17 1.37
N GLY A 97 13.95 -7.68 1.52
CA GLY A 97 13.67 -8.94 2.21
C GLY A 97 14.33 -10.13 1.52
N ILE A 98 14.25 -10.22 0.19
CA ILE A 98 14.93 -11.24 -0.60
C ILE A 98 16.45 -11.15 -0.42
N SER A 99 17.01 -9.94 -0.47
CA SER A 99 18.45 -9.71 -0.23
C SER A 99 18.89 -10.20 1.14
N GLU A 100 18.07 -9.98 2.18
CA GLU A 100 18.37 -10.45 3.53
C GLU A 100 18.33 -11.98 3.61
N ILE A 101 17.36 -12.62 2.98
CA ILE A 101 17.26 -14.09 2.92
C ILE A 101 18.50 -14.69 2.25
N ILE A 102 18.98 -14.09 1.16
CA ILE A 102 20.17 -14.56 0.42
C ILE A 102 21.43 -14.42 1.27
N LYS A 103 21.61 -13.28 1.93
CA LYS A 103 22.82 -12.98 2.71
C LYS A 103 22.88 -13.73 4.03
N ASN A 104 21.74 -13.96 4.67
CA ASN A 104 21.67 -14.51 6.01
C ASN A 104 21.29 -15.98 5.98
N LYS A 105 22.26 -16.84 6.31
CA LYS A 105 22.08 -18.32 6.36
C LYS A 105 20.95 -18.77 7.28
N LYS A 106 20.58 -17.99 8.31
CA LYS A 106 19.50 -18.31 9.22
C LYS A 106 18.14 -18.41 8.53
N PHE A 107 17.95 -17.66 7.43
CA PHE A 107 16.71 -17.64 6.66
C PHE A 107 16.65 -18.68 5.54
N ARG A 108 17.67 -19.52 5.36
CA ARG A 108 17.64 -20.58 4.34
C ARG A 108 16.47 -21.56 4.50
N LYS A 109 15.94 -21.70 5.70
CA LYS A 109 14.79 -22.58 5.99
C LYS A 109 13.46 -22.08 5.36
N VAL A 110 13.37 -20.79 5.00
CA VAL A 110 12.19 -20.23 4.34
C VAL A 110 12.26 -20.29 2.83
N THR A 111 13.39 -20.81 2.29
CA THR A 111 13.57 -21.02 0.85
C THR A 111 13.35 -22.49 0.51
N TYR A 112 12.80 -22.77 -0.64
CA TYR A 112 12.74 -24.10 -1.24
C TYR A 112 13.31 -24.04 -2.66
N SER A 113 14.00 -25.09 -3.07
CA SER A 113 14.43 -25.22 -4.45
C SER A 113 13.29 -25.81 -5.28
N ILE A 114 13.03 -25.22 -6.43
CA ILE A 114 12.17 -25.84 -7.43
C ILE A 114 12.99 -26.96 -8.06
N GLU A 115 12.63 -28.21 -7.76
CA GLU A 115 13.19 -29.33 -8.51
C GLU A 115 12.76 -29.17 -9.98
N ARG A 116 13.74 -28.94 -10.85
CA ARG A 116 13.50 -29.04 -12.29
C ARG A 116 13.17 -30.49 -12.57
N THR A 117 11.92 -30.78 -12.82
CA THR A 117 11.53 -32.01 -13.50
C THR A 117 11.97 -31.87 -14.96
N ASP A 118 13.24 -32.19 -15.23
CA ASP A 118 13.70 -32.42 -16.59
C ASP A 118 12.95 -33.65 -17.11
N LYS A 119 11.97 -33.39 -17.99
CA LYS A 119 11.38 -34.41 -18.88
C LYS A 119 12.00 -34.26 -20.27
#